data_332f48a1b7d89a3c3aebc5f00ebfe50d
#
_entry.id   332f48a1b7d89a3c3aebc5f00ebfe50d
#
_cell.length_a   1.000
_cell.length_b   1.000
_cell.length_c   1.000
_cell.angle_alpha   90.00
_cell.angle_beta   90.00
_cell.angle_gamma   90.00
#
_symmetry.space_group_name_H-M   'P 1'
#
loop_
_entity.id
_entity.type
_entity.pdbx_description
1 polymer ?
#
loop_
_entity_poly.entity_id
_entity_poly.type
_entity_poly.pdbx_seq_one_letter_code
_entity_poly.pdbx_strand_id
1 'polypeptide(L)'
;GMRSIGYYDSVTIPIEVFRASAGEMRLSGVIEIGVCQDICVPVTLDFDAVLPRGGEPDADIAAALRNRPLTAQEAGAGDMTCTVKPIDGGMQITASTTLAQHGPEDIVIETSNPYVWVSEPDVTRTATRITATSDLIHVDGTSFAVDRAGIRMTVLGKSRAVDIQGCTAP
;
A
#
# COMPACT_ATOMS: atom_id res chain seq x y z
N GLY A 1 3.20 20.58 9.40
CA GLY A 1 3.47 19.39 10.20
C GLY A 1 3.57 18.19 9.29
N MET A 2 4.34 17.19 9.66
CA MET A 2 4.36 15.93 8.92
C MET A 2 3.00 15.25 9.03
N ARG A 3 2.54 14.69 7.93
CA ARG A 3 1.32 13.92 7.84
C ARG A 3 1.69 12.45 7.91
N SER A 4 1.00 11.68 8.71
CA SER A 4 1.20 10.24 8.83
C SER A 4 -0.10 9.51 8.52
N ILE A 5 0.02 8.34 7.93
CA ILE A 5 -1.08 7.42 7.66
C ILE A 5 -0.84 6.18 8.52
N GLY A 6 -1.84 5.78 9.27
CA GLY A 6 -1.71 4.67 10.21
C GLY A 6 -3.04 4.25 10.81
N TYR A 7 -2.96 3.35 11.77
CA TYR A 7 -4.10 2.87 12.55
C TYR A 7 -4.08 3.49 13.94
N TYR A 8 -5.24 3.68 14.54
CA TYR A 8 -5.38 4.13 15.93
C TYR A 8 -5.55 2.94 16.86
N ASP A 9 -4.91 3.01 18.01
CA ASP A 9 -4.98 2.04 19.11
C ASP A 9 -4.50 0.63 18.78
N SER A 10 -5.07 -0.02 17.75
CA SER A 10 -4.73 -1.39 17.38
C SER A 10 -4.93 -1.66 15.89
N VAL A 11 -4.23 -2.66 15.38
CA VAL A 11 -4.41 -3.18 14.02
C VAL A 11 -4.33 -4.70 14.04
N THR A 12 -5.22 -5.36 13.31
CA THR A 12 -5.12 -6.78 12.97
C THR A 12 -4.69 -6.91 11.51
N ILE A 13 -3.54 -7.52 11.29
CA ILE A 13 -2.98 -7.74 9.94
C ILE A 13 -3.18 -9.21 9.59
N PRO A 14 -4.18 -9.58 8.76
CA PRO A 14 -4.36 -10.94 8.30
C PRO A 14 -3.20 -11.38 7.40
N ILE A 15 -2.66 -12.56 7.67
CA ILE A 15 -1.64 -13.20 6.84
C ILE A 15 -2.23 -14.46 6.23
N GLU A 16 -2.30 -14.53 4.91
CA GLU A 16 -2.71 -15.74 4.20
C GLU A 16 -1.52 -16.64 4.01
N VAL A 17 -1.65 -17.91 4.44
CA VAL A 17 -0.57 -18.88 4.39
C VAL A 17 -0.99 -20.10 3.58
N PHE A 18 -0.22 -20.42 2.54
CA PHE A 18 -0.44 -21.59 1.68
C PHE A 18 0.47 -22.74 2.11
N ARG A 19 -0.11 -23.89 2.44
CA ARG A 19 0.64 -25.09 2.79
C ARG A 19 1.02 -25.88 1.55
N ALA A 20 2.31 -26.10 1.36
CA ALA A 20 2.83 -26.96 0.30
C ALA A 20 2.79 -28.47 0.67
N SER A 21 2.68 -28.82 1.97
CA SER A 21 2.69 -30.19 2.46
C SER A 21 1.78 -30.39 3.69
N ALA A 22 1.47 -31.63 4.01
CA ALA A 22 0.60 -31.98 5.15
C ALA A 22 1.31 -31.94 6.52
N GLY A 23 2.56 -31.52 6.61
CA GLY A 23 3.35 -31.45 7.85
C GLY A 23 2.96 -30.30 8.78
N GLU A 24 3.69 -30.22 9.90
CA GLU A 24 3.69 -29.04 10.76
C GLU A 24 4.26 -27.85 9.99
N MET A 25 3.66 -26.68 10.14
CA MET A 25 4.15 -25.45 9.53
C MET A 25 4.62 -24.48 10.62
N ARG A 26 5.82 -23.96 10.47
CA ARG A 26 6.35 -22.91 11.31
C ARG A 26 6.42 -21.62 10.52
N LEU A 27 5.88 -20.54 11.07
CA LEU A 27 5.93 -19.21 10.51
C LEU A 27 6.78 -18.33 11.42
N SER A 28 7.86 -17.80 10.88
CA SER A 28 8.71 -16.85 11.59
C SER A 28 8.97 -15.62 10.72
N GLY A 29 9.15 -14.47 11.34
CA GLY A 29 9.39 -13.24 10.63
C GLY A 29 9.69 -12.08 11.56
N VAL A 30 9.95 -10.95 10.94
CA VAL A 30 10.19 -9.68 11.61
C VAL A 30 9.18 -8.66 11.11
N ILE A 31 8.59 -7.90 12.00
CA ILE A 31 7.69 -6.80 11.69
C ILE A 31 8.35 -5.50 12.17
N GLU A 32 8.50 -4.55 11.27
CA GLU A 32 8.95 -3.20 11.59
C GLU A 32 7.76 -2.25 11.51
N ILE A 33 7.48 -1.55 12.58
CA ILE A 33 6.36 -0.60 12.69
C ILE A 33 6.82 0.73 13.29
N GLY A 34 6.10 1.79 12.97
CA GLY A 34 6.22 3.08 13.67
C GLY A 34 5.11 3.20 14.72
N VAL A 35 5.46 3.36 15.97
CA VAL A 35 4.52 3.71 17.05
C VAL A 35 4.59 5.22 17.25
N CYS A 36 3.49 5.91 16.99
CA CYS A 36 3.45 7.37 16.93
C CYS A 36 2.50 7.94 17.98
N GLN A 37 2.97 8.98 18.69
CA GLN A 37 2.15 9.91 19.46
C GLN A 37 2.53 11.34 19.01
N ASP A 38 3.45 12.02 19.69
CA ASP A 38 4.02 13.30 19.24
C ASP A 38 5.15 13.10 18.22
N ILE A 39 5.87 12.00 18.36
CA ILE A 39 6.89 11.51 17.46
C ILE A 39 6.63 10.04 17.12
N CYS A 40 7.14 9.58 15.99
CA CYS A 40 7.13 8.17 15.62
C CYS A 40 8.43 7.49 16.09
N VAL A 41 8.29 6.42 16.83
CA VAL A 41 9.39 5.57 17.27
C VAL A 41 9.35 4.26 16.48
N PRO A 42 10.43 3.89 15.77
CA PRO A 42 10.50 2.61 15.11
C PRO A 42 10.57 1.48 16.14
N VAL A 43 9.80 0.43 15.92
CA VAL A 43 9.77 -0.77 16.75
C VAL A 43 9.91 -1.99 15.86
N THR A 44 10.82 -2.89 16.20
CA THR A 44 11.02 -4.17 15.52
C THR A 44 10.48 -5.28 16.43
N LEU A 45 9.62 -6.13 15.87
CA LEU A 45 9.01 -7.27 16.54
C LEU A 45 9.38 -8.55 15.81
N ASP A 46 10.04 -9.48 16.51
CA ASP A 46 10.26 -10.84 16.03
C ASP A 46 9.10 -11.73 16.42
N PHE A 47 8.66 -12.58 15.52
CA PHE A 47 7.69 -13.60 15.83
C PHE A 47 8.09 -14.97 15.30
N ASP A 48 7.68 -15.99 16.01
CA ASP A 48 7.91 -17.39 15.67
C ASP A 48 6.73 -18.22 16.21
N ALA A 49 5.96 -18.82 15.30
CA ALA A 49 4.75 -19.54 15.63
C ALA A 49 4.64 -20.86 14.87
N VAL A 50 4.18 -21.88 15.56
CA VAL A 50 3.77 -23.14 14.94
C VAL A 50 2.29 -23.04 14.58
N LEU A 51 1.97 -23.19 13.30
CA LEU A 51 0.60 -23.12 12.81
C LEU A 51 -0.07 -24.49 12.96
N PRO A 52 -1.22 -24.59 13.65
CA PRO A 52 -1.96 -25.85 13.81
C PRO A 52 -2.51 -26.31 12.44
N ARG A 53 -2.87 -27.59 12.36
CA ARG A 53 -3.48 -28.16 11.14
C ARG A 53 -4.90 -27.69 10.86
N GLY A 54 -5.55 -27.15 11.85
CA GLY A 54 -6.87 -26.53 11.78
C GLY A 54 -6.86 -25.26 12.58
N GLY A 55 -7.84 -24.42 12.37
CA GLY A 55 -8.03 -23.18 13.12
C GLY A 55 -9.51 -22.93 13.32
N GLU A 56 -9.84 -22.21 14.37
CA GLU A 56 -11.19 -21.72 14.58
C GLU A 56 -11.34 -20.35 13.91
N PRO A 57 -12.55 -19.97 13.49
CA PRO A 57 -12.82 -18.63 13.01
C PRO A 57 -12.48 -17.59 14.06
N ASP A 58 -11.72 -16.57 13.66
CA ASP A 58 -11.35 -15.45 14.52
C ASP A 58 -12.10 -14.19 14.10
N ALA A 59 -12.74 -13.53 15.06
CA ALA A 59 -13.60 -12.37 14.81
C ALA A 59 -12.81 -11.15 14.35
N ASP A 60 -11.59 -10.95 14.87
CA ASP A 60 -10.75 -9.80 14.53
C ASP A 60 -10.16 -9.96 13.13
N ILE A 61 -9.72 -11.18 12.79
CA ILE A 61 -9.29 -11.50 11.41
C ILE A 61 -10.46 -11.29 10.44
N ALA A 62 -11.65 -11.80 10.76
CA ALA A 62 -12.83 -11.62 9.92
C ALA A 62 -13.21 -10.14 9.78
N ALA A 63 -13.09 -9.33 10.83
CA ALA A 63 -13.32 -7.90 10.77
C ALA A 63 -12.28 -7.19 9.90
N ALA A 64 -11.00 -7.51 10.05
CA ALA A 64 -9.92 -6.94 9.26
C ALA A 64 -10.08 -7.25 7.76
N LEU A 65 -10.44 -8.49 7.41
CA LEU A 65 -10.72 -8.89 6.03
C LEU A 65 -11.91 -8.16 5.41
N ARG A 66 -12.96 -7.88 6.19
CA ARG A 66 -14.10 -7.07 5.72
C ARG A 66 -13.74 -5.59 5.52
N ASN A 67 -12.78 -5.08 6.28
CA ASN A 67 -12.33 -3.70 6.23
C ASN A 67 -11.12 -3.47 5.31
N ARG A 68 -10.70 -4.49 4.57
CA ARG A 68 -9.63 -4.31 3.59
C ARG A 68 -9.98 -3.25 2.55
N PRO A 69 -9.01 -2.61 1.93
CA PRO A 69 -9.27 -1.78 0.75
C PRO A 69 -10.01 -2.58 -0.32
N LEU A 70 -10.95 -1.93 -1.01
CA LEU A 70 -11.59 -2.49 -2.18
C LEU A 70 -10.57 -2.60 -3.31
N THR A 71 -10.66 -3.64 -4.10
CA THR A 71 -9.90 -3.72 -5.36
C THR A 71 -10.43 -2.67 -6.35
N ALA A 72 -9.64 -2.35 -7.38
CA ALA A 72 -10.07 -1.46 -8.46
C ALA A 72 -11.42 -1.89 -9.05
N GLN A 73 -11.60 -3.19 -9.30
CA GLN A 73 -12.83 -3.76 -9.85
C GLN A 73 -14.02 -3.58 -8.90
N GLU A 74 -13.88 -3.89 -7.62
CA GLU A 74 -14.93 -3.73 -6.61
C GLU A 74 -15.36 -2.28 -6.43
N ALA A 75 -14.41 -1.35 -6.60
CA ALA A 75 -14.66 0.09 -6.51
C ALA A 75 -15.18 0.72 -7.80
N GLY A 76 -15.20 0.00 -8.92
CA GLY A 76 -15.51 0.52 -10.23
C GLY A 76 -14.48 1.52 -10.75
N ALA A 77 -13.22 1.37 -10.34
CA ALA A 77 -12.13 2.17 -10.87
C ALA A 77 -11.80 1.76 -12.31
N GLY A 78 -11.39 2.75 -13.12
CA GLY A 78 -10.84 2.46 -14.44
C GLY A 78 -9.39 1.99 -14.35
N ASP A 79 -8.86 1.51 -15.48
CA ASP A 79 -7.45 1.12 -15.58
C ASP A 79 -6.54 2.29 -15.22
N MET A 80 -5.49 2.00 -14.46
CA MET A 80 -4.48 2.98 -14.13
C MET A 80 -3.45 3.08 -15.25
N THR A 81 -3.20 4.29 -15.71
CA THR A 81 -2.09 4.61 -16.62
C THR A 81 -1.01 5.39 -15.88
N CYS A 82 0.25 5.22 -16.27
CA CYS A 82 1.32 6.00 -15.69
C CYS A 82 2.42 6.38 -16.70
N THR A 83 2.89 7.61 -16.59
CA THR A 83 4.11 8.08 -17.24
C THR A 83 5.22 8.14 -16.21
N VAL A 84 6.42 7.76 -16.63
CA VAL A 84 7.64 7.85 -15.82
C VAL A 84 8.66 8.64 -16.59
N LYS A 85 9.26 9.64 -15.96
CA LYS A 85 10.32 10.47 -16.54
C LYS A 85 11.50 10.61 -15.58
N PRO A 86 12.73 10.70 -16.07
CA PRO A 86 13.86 11.00 -15.20
C PRO A 86 13.78 12.43 -14.64
N ILE A 87 14.24 12.56 -13.41
CA ILE A 87 14.47 13.85 -12.73
C ILE A 87 15.87 13.85 -12.13
N ASP A 88 16.32 14.97 -11.59
CA ASP A 88 17.59 15.02 -10.87
C ASP A 88 17.50 14.14 -9.61
N GLY A 89 18.40 13.16 -9.50
CA GLY A 89 18.46 12.22 -8.38
C GLY A 89 17.43 11.09 -8.39
N GLY A 90 16.59 10.94 -9.43
CA GLY A 90 15.57 9.89 -9.42
C GLY A 90 14.67 9.84 -10.65
N MET A 91 13.46 9.38 -10.44
CA MET A 91 12.40 9.31 -11.42
C MET A 91 11.16 10.04 -10.89
N GLN A 92 10.33 10.58 -11.76
CA GLN A 92 9.01 11.08 -11.40
C GLN A 92 7.95 10.23 -12.09
N ILE A 93 6.97 9.77 -11.30
CA ILE A 93 5.80 9.07 -11.80
C ILE A 93 4.59 9.99 -11.77
N THR A 94 3.81 9.98 -12.84
CA THR A 94 2.46 10.55 -12.88
C THR A 94 1.49 9.43 -13.18
N ALA A 95 0.71 9.01 -12.19
CA ALA A 95 -0.30 7.97 -12.29
C ALA A 95 -1.69 8.57 -12.38
N SER A 96 -2.56 8.01 -13.24
CA SER A 96 -3.92 8.51 -13.46
C SER A 96 -4.90 7.36 -13.61
N THR A 97 -6.05 7.49 -12.96
CA THR A 97 -7.18 6.56 -13.09
C THR A 97 -8.51 7.30 -13.00
N THR A 98 -9.60 6.61 -13.29
CA THR A 98 -10.96 7.11 -13.03
C THR A 98 -11.56 6.37 -11.83
N LEU A 99 -12.08 7.14 -10.89
CA LEU A 99 -12.76 6.63 -9.69
C LEU A 99 -13.74 7.69 -9.20
N ALA A 100 -14.98 7.31 -8.92
CA ALA A 100 -15.97 8.21 -8.35
C ALA A 100 -15.50 8.72 -6.96
N GLN A 101 -15.61 10.03 -6.74
CA GLN A 101 -15.24 10.65 -5.47
C GLN A 101 -16.33 10.44 -4.41
N HIS A 102 -15.93 10.08 -3.21
CA HIS A 102 -16.83 9.86 -2.07
C HIS A 102 -16.41 10.69 -0.83
N GLY A 103 -16.13 11.96 -1.02
CA GLY A 103 -15.71 12.90 0.02
C GLY A 103 -14.22 13.23 -0.04
N PRO A 104 -13.63 13.74 1.06
CA PRO A 104 -12.20 13.97 1.15
C PRO A 104 -11.43 12.65 1.01
N GLU A 105 -10.34 12.67 0.26
CA GLU A 105 -9.52 11.52 -0.06
C GLU A 105 -8.05 11.86 0.08
N ASP A 106 -7.27 10.91 0.55
CA ASP A 106 -5.82 10.93 0.57
C ASP A 106 -5.30 9.89 -0.42
N ILE A 107 -4.29 10.25 -1.18
CA ILE A 107 -3.70 9.37 -2.19
C ILE A 107 -2.30 8.98 -1.74
N VAL A 108 -1.98 7.69 -1.88
CA VAL A 108 -0.65 7.15 -1.65
C VAL A 108 -0.20 6.44 -2.91
N ILE A 109 1.05 6.68 -3.33
CA ILE A 109 1.72 5.91 -4.38
C ILE A 109 2.80 5.07 -3.72
N GLU A 110 2.87 3.80 -4.10
CA GLU A 110 3.88 2.84 -3.64
C GLU A 110 4.52 2.13 -4.83
N THR A 111 5.72 1.63 -4.62
CA THR A 111 6.44 0.78 -5.59
C THR A 111 6.77 -0.56 -4.94
N SER A 112 6.93 -1.62 -5.72
CA SER A 112 7.36 -2.93 -5.24
C SER A 112 8.83 -2.97 -4.79
N ASN A 113 9.62 -1.94 -5.10
CA ASN A 113 11.02 -1.85 -4.68
C ASN A 113 11.14 -1.19 -3.30
N PRO A 114 11.51 -1.93 -2.24
CA PRO A 114 11.59 -1.38 -0.87
C PRO A 114 12.72 -0.36 -0.67
N TYR A 115 13.66 -0.27 -1.63
CA TYR A 115 14.74 0.72 -1.61
C TYR A 115 14.40 2.01 -2.32
N VAL A 116 13.17 2.16 -2.82
CA VAL A 116 12.71 3.38 -3.48
C VAL A 116 11.76 4.13 -2.54
N TRP A 117 12.22 5.27 -2.07
CA TRP A 117 11.39 6.24 -1.37
C TRP A 117 10.46 6.95 -2.36
N VAL A 118 9.20 7.10 -1.97
CA VAL A 118 8.18 7.79 -2.77
C VAL A 118 7.73 9.03 -2.03
N SER A 119 7.77 10.19 -2.71
CA SER A 119 7.29 11.44 -2.11
C SER A 119 5.78 11.43 -1.90
N GLU A 120 5.28 12.27 -0.99
CA GLU A 120 3.86 12.60 -0.94
C GLU A 120 3.43 13.09 -2.34
N PRO A 121 2.30 12.57 -2.90
CA PRO A 121 1.90 12.94 -4.24
C PRO A 121 1.31 14.35 -4.32
N ASP A 122 1.62 15.04 -5.39
CA ASP A 122 0.83 16.18 -5.84
C ASP A 122 -0.40 15.66 -6.60
N VAL A 123 -1.59 15.97 -6.07
CA VAL A 123 -2.86 15.38 -6.53
C VAL A 123 -3.73 16.39 -7.23
N THR A 124 -4.12 16.08 -8.45
CA THR A 124 -5.19 16.79 -9.17
C THR A 124 -6.43 15.89 -9.25
N ARG A 125 -7.56 16.42 -8.81
CA ARG A 125 -8.84 15.71 -8.77
C ARG A 125 -9.90 16.45 -9.58
N THR A 126 -10.48 15.77 -10.55
CA THR A 126 -11.78 16.15 -11.17
C THR A 126 -12.87 15.25 -10.60
N ALA A 127 -14.14 15.41 -11.04
CA ALA A 127 -15.25 14.59 -10.51
C ALA A 127 -14.98 13.08 -10.56
N THR A 128 -14.32 12.60 -11.60
CA THR A 128 -14.09 11.16 -11.81
C THR A 128 -12.62 10.79 -12.01
N ARG A 129 -11.73 11.73 -12.33
CA ARG A 129 -10.33 11.42 -12.61
C ARG A 129 -9.43 11.86 -11.47
N ILE A 130 -8.56 10.96 -11.04
CA ILE A 130 -7.44 11.21 -10.14
C ILE A 130 -6.18 11.24 -10.99
N THR A 131 -5.33 12.20 -10.75
CA THR A 131 -3.95 12.23 -11.25
C THR A 131 -3.04 12.54 -10.08
N ALA A 132 -2.08 11.67 -9.79
CA ALA A 132 -1.14 11.79 -8.69
C ALA A 132 0.28 11.76 -9.25
N THR A 133 1.10 12.71 -8.85
CA THR A 133 2.50 12.84 -9.27
C THR A 133 3.41 12.76 -8.05
N SER A 134 4.34 11.80 -8.06
CA SER A 134 5.32 11.59 -6.99
C SER A 134 6.72 11.45 -7.55
N ASP A 135 7.71 11.86 -6.77
CA ASP A 135 9.11 11.58 -7.04
C ASP A 135 9.50 10.24 -6.41
N LEU A 136 10.29 9.49 -7.12
CA LEU A 136 10.81 8.18 -6.76
C LEU A 136 12.33 8.29 -6.62
N ILE A 137 12.85 8.06 -5.43
CA ILE A 137 14.29 8.23 -5.14
C ILE A 137 14.81 6.94 -4.52
N HIS A 138 15.84 6.34 -5.13
CA HIS A 138 16.50 5.19 -4.53
C HIS A 138 17.32 5.64 -3.32
N VAL A 139 17.24 4.90 -2.21
CA VAL A 139 17.90 5.28 -0.95
C VAL A 139 19.42 5.42 -1.07
N ASP A 140 20.05 4.71 -2.00
CA ASP A 140 21.49 4.80 -2.29
C ASP A 140 21.82 5.79 -3.41
N GLY A 141 20.85 6.55 -3.92
CA GLY A 141 21.05 7.48 -5.04
C GLY A 141 21.39 6.81 -6.36
N THR A 142 21.16 5.50 -6.51
CA THR A 142 21.46 4.76 -7.74
C THR A 142 20.32 4.83 -8.74
N SER A 143 20.65 4.72 -10.03
CA SER A 143 19.64 4.60 -11.08
C SER A 143 18.88 3.28 -10.97
N PHE A 144 17.60 3.31 -11.22
CA PHE A 144 16.74 2.13 -11.18
C PHE A 144 15.67 2.17 -12.27
N ALA A 145 15.14 1.01 -12.63
CA ALA A 145 13.99 0.90 -13.50
C ALA A 145 12.71 0.82 -12.67
N VAL A 146 11.65 1.49 -13.12
CA VAL A 146 10.34 1.43 -12.48
C VAL A 146 9.55 0.27 -13.08
N ASP A 147 9.25 -0.72 -12.24
CA ASP A 147 8.31 -1.78 -12.59
C ASP A 147 6.87 -1.25 -12.49
N ARG A 148 6.22 -1.07 -13.63
CA ARG A 148 4.84 -0.57 -13.70
C ARG A 148 3.83 -1.54 -13.09
N ALA A 149 4.07 -2.83 -13.12
CA ALA A 149 3.20 -3.83 -12.50
C ALA A 149 3.26 -3.76 -10.97
N GLY A 150 4.39 -3.31 -10.43
CA GLY A 150 4.61 -3.12 -9.00
C GLY A 150 4.19 -1.74 -8.47
N ILE A 151 3.65 -0.86 -9.31
CA ILE A 151 3.08 0.42 -8.84
C ILE A 151 1.72 0.16 -8.22
N ARG A 152 1.49 0.76 -7.06
CA ARG A 152 0.21 0.74 -6.35
C ARG A 152 -0.25 2.16 -6.08
N MET A 153 -1.50 2.45 -6.30
CA MET A 153 -2.18 3.66 -5.87
C MET A 153 -3.25 3.28 -4.86
N THR A 154 -3.12 3.76 -3.63
CA THR A 154 -4.15 3.61 -2.61
C THR A 154 -4.90 4.93 -2.44
N VAL A 155 -6.22 4.87 -2.61
CA VAL A 155 -7.13 5.99 -2.36
C VAL A 155 -7.78 5.78 -1.01
N LEU A 156 -7.44 6.62 -0.05
CA LEU A 156 -7.92 6.55 1.33
C LEU A 156 -9.04 7.57 1.53
N GLY A 157 -10.27 7.12 1.57
CA GLY A 157 -11.44 7.93 1.89
C GLY A 157 -11.92 7.73 3.32
N LYS A 158 -12.82 8.58 3.79
CA LYS A 158 -13.36 8.52 5.16
C LYS A 158 -14.04 7.19 5.50
N SER A 159 -14.71 6.57 4.56
CA SER A 159 -15.54 5.37 4.78
C SER A 159 -15.07 4.14 4.01
N ARG A 160 -14.11 4.30 3.12
CA ARG A 160 -13.55 3.21 2.32
C ARG A 160 -12.14 3.56 1.85
N ALA A 161 -11.34 2.53 1.63
CA ALA A 161 -10.11 2.63 0.88
C ALA A 161 -10.22 1.84 -0.43
N VAL A 162 -9.47 2.22 -1.44
CA VAL A 162 -9.39 1.51 -2.73
C VAL A 162 -7.93 1.27 -3.07
N ASP A 163 -7.59 0.03 -3.40
CA ASP A 163 -6.26 -0.40 -3.82
C ASP A 163 -6.25 -0.68 -5.32
N ILE A 164 -5.46 0.07 -6.06
CA ILE A 164 -5.33 -0.02 -7.51
C ILE A 164 -3.90 -0.44 -7.83
N GLN A 165 -3.73 -1.63 -8.38
CA GLN A 165 -2.42 -2.24 -8.63
C GLN A 165 -2.09 -2.30 -10.11
N GLY A 166 -0.82 -2.00 -10.42
CA GLY A 166 -0.27 -2.00 -11.76
C GLY A 166 -0.76 -0.81 -12.59
N CYS A 167 0.11 -0.31 -13.45
CA CYS A 167 -0.25 0.70 -14.43
C CYS A 167 0.31 0.39 -15.80
N THR A 168 -0.38 0.82 -16.84
CA THR A 168 0.07 0.72 -18.23
C THR A 168 0.62 2.07 -18.70
N ALA A 169 1.38 2.07 -19.79
CA ALA A 169 1.67 3.32 -20.49
C ALA A 169 0.36 3.93 -21.03
N PRO A 170 0.24 5.26 -21.07
CA PRO A 170 -0.91 5.95 -21.66
C PRO A 170 -1.13 5.61 -23.11
#